data_7b4d8df9f82d28c4b97e2e95b583647d
#
_entry.id   7b4d8df9f82d28c4b97e2e95b583647d
#
_cell.length_a   1.000
_cell.length_b   1.000
_cell.length_c   1.000
_cell.angle_alpha   90.00
_cell.angle_beta   90.00
_cell.angle_gamma   90.00
#
_symmetry.space_group_name_H-M   'P 1'
#
loop_
_entity.id
_entity.type
_entity.pdbx_description
1 polymer ?
#
loop_
_entity_poly.entity_id
_entity_poly.type
_entity_poly.pdbx_seq_one_letter_code
_entity_poly.pdbx_strand_id
1 'polypeptide(L)'
;RNQIEEAFSTMDVYLKQRYDLIPNLVNTVKGYAEHEQETLTALTEARTKAMAAQTAEQKVAGEQGLQSALGRLLAVAEAYPELKANQNFLNLQDQLKAQEDNIANARKYYNAVVREFNTKIEKMPGALFAGMFGFVKQPLFDIGDVTQRENVTVQF
;
A
#
# COMPACT_ATOMS: atom_id res chain seq x y z
N ARG A 1 -7.39 14.42 -15.73
CA ARG A 1 -6.09 14.45 -15.03
C ARG A 1 -6.24 14.84 -13.56
N ASN A 2 -7.06 15.87 -13.28
CA ASN A 2 -7.31 16.25 -11.89
C ASN A 2 -7.91 15.10 -11.09
N GLN A 3 -8.74 14.28 -11.73
CA GLN A 3 -9.32 13.12 -11.08
C GLN A 3 -8.26 12.11 -10.64
N ILE A 4 -7.21 11.94 -11.43
CA ILE A 4 -6.11 11.04 -11.11
C ILE A 4 -5.38 11.56 -9.87
N GLU A 5 -5.10 12.86 -9.83
CA GLU A 5 -4.43 13.47 -8.69
C GLU A 5 -5.24 13.36 -7.40
N GLU A 6 -6.56 13.58 -7.50
CA GLU A 6 -7.46 13.43 -6.36
C GLU A 6 -7.52 11.99 -5.87
N ALA A 7 -7.63 11.04 -6.81
CA ALA A 7 -7.69 9.63 -6.45
C ALA A 7 -6.40 9.18 -5.78
N PHE A 8 -5.27 9.64 -6.30
CA PHE A 8 -3.98 9.32 -5.71
C PHE A 8 -3.84 9.93 -4.31
N SER A 9 -4.26 11.19 -4.16
CA SER A 9 -4.18 11.87 -2.86
C SER A 9 -5.01 11.17 -1.80
N THR A 10 -6.20 10.71 -2.17
CA THR A 10 -7.07 9.98 -1.26
C THR A 10 -6.40 8.67 -0.82
N MET A 11 -5.83 7.93 -1.77
CA MET A 11 -5.11 6.70 -1.46
C MET A 11 -3.92 6.99 -0.54
N ASP A 12 -3.18 8.06 -0.85
CA ASP A 12 -1.99 8.43 -0.09
C ASP A 12 -2.32 8.79 1.36
N VAL A 13 -3.46 9.42 1.60
CA VAL A 13 -3.91 9.71 2.97
C VAL A 13 -4.03 8.43 3.78
N TYR A 14 -4.66 7.40 3.21
CA TYR A 14 -4.82 6.12 3.90
C TYR A 14 -3.49 5.40 4.09
N LEU A 15 -2.60 5.51 3.11
CA LEU A 15 -1.26 4.93 3.25
C LEU A 15 -0.50 5.56 4.41
N LYS A 16 -0.57 6.89 4.52
CA LYS A 16 0.09 7.60 5.61
C LYS A 16 -0.51 7.25 6.96
N GLN A 17 -1.82 7.08 7.03
CA GLN A 17 -2.47 6.65 8.27
C GLN A 17 -1.97 5.26 8.67
N ARG A 18 -1.76 4.37 7.71
CA ARG A 18 -1.19 3.06 8.01
C ARG A 18 0.24 3.17 8.52
N TYR A 19 1.05 4.03 7.90
CA TYR A 19 2.43 4.24 8.36
C TYR A 19 2.47 4.72 9.81
N ASP A 20 1.53 5.57 10.19
CA ASP A 20 1.50 6.14 11.54
C ASP A 20 1.14 5.12 12.61
N LEU A 21 0.47 4.04 12.23
CA LEU A 21 0.12 2.97 13.17
C LEU A 21 1.31 2.06 13.49
N ILE A 22 2.29 1.99 12.59
CA ILE A 22 3.38 1.03 12.71
C ILE A 22 4.28 1.26 13.91
N PRO A 23 4.71 2.50 14.25
CA PRO A 23 5.53 2.70 15.45
C PRO A 23 4.82 2.23 16.72
N ASN A 24 3.52 2.45 16.83
CA ASN A 24 2.76 1.99 17.99
C ASN A 24 2.68 0.48 18.03
N LEU A 25 2.54 -0.15 16.87
CA LEU A 25 2.52 -1.60 16.76
C LEU A 25 3.87 -2.19 17.19
N VAL A 26 4.96 -1.62 16.68
CA VAL A 26 6.31 -2.07 17.03
C VAL A 26 6.53 -1.96 18.53
N ASN A 27 6.18 -0.83 19.13
CA ASN A 27 6.36 -0.63 20.55
C ASN A 27 5.55 -1.62 21.39
N THR A 28 4.32 -1.91 20.96
CA THR A 28 3.47 -2.85 21.67
C THR A 28 4.04 -4.26 21.59
N VAL A 29 4.46 -4.69 20.41
CA VAL A 29 5.01 -6.03 20.21
C VAL A 29 6.32 -6.18 20.95
N LYS A 30 7.14 -5.14 20.97
CA LYS A 30 8.44 -5.15 21.61
C LYS A 30 8.36 -5.50 23.08
N GLY A 31 7.28 -5.10 23.76
CA GLY A 31 7.07 -5.39 25.15
C GLY A 31 6.78 -6.85 25.46
N TYR A 32 6.37 -7.63 24.46
CA TYR A 32 5.97 -9.04 24.62
C TYR A 32 6.87 -10.02 23.87
N ALA A 33 7.56 -9.53 22.84
CA ALA A 33 8.33 -10.40 21.94
C ALA A 33 9.73 -9.85 21.75
N GLU A 34 10.49 -9.81 22.82
CA GLU A 34 11.84 -9.24 22.83
C GLU A 34 12.81 -9.96 21.89
N HIS A 35 12.57 -11.24 21.64
CA HIS A 35 13.47 -12.03 20.80
C HIS A 35 13.18 -11.87 19.30
N GLU A 36 12.22 -11.05 18.95
CA GLU A 36 11.82 -10.86 17.56
C GLU A 36 12.36 -9.54 16.98
N GLN A 37 13.54 -9.16 17.42
CA GLN A 37 14.19 -7.92 17.00
C GLN A 37 14.30 -7.82 15.48
N GLU A 38 14.66 -8.93 14.84
CA GLU A 38 14.85 -8.98 13.40
C GLU A 38 13.56 -8.68 12.64
N THR A 39 12.44 -9.26 13.11
CA THR A 39 11.14 -9.04 12.50
C THR A 39 10.70 -7.57 12.68
N LEU A 40 10.92 -7.01 13.87
CA LEU A 40 10.58 -5.63 14.16
C LEU A 40 11.42 -4.65 13.35
N THR A 41 12.71 -4.95 13.20
CA THR A 41 13.61 -4.13 12.39
C THR A 41 13.19 -4.16 10.92
N ALA A 42 12.84 -5.35 10.41
CA ALA A 42 12.39 -5.50 9.04
C ALA A 42 11.11 -4.68 8.77
N LEU A 43 10.20 -4.66 9.73
CA LEU A 43 8.97 -3.87 9.60
C LEU A 43 9.28 -2.38 9.57
N THR A 44 10.14 -1.91 10.47
CA THR A 44 10.52 -0.50 10.51
C THR A 44 11.21 -0.06 9.23
N GLU A 45 12.09 -0.90 8.70
CA GLU A 45 12.78 -0.62 7.45
C GLU A 45 11.81 -0.60 6.26
N ALA A 46 10.85 -1.53 6.24
CA ALA A 46 9.85 -1.57 5.19
C ALA A 46 8.98 -0.30 5.21
N ARG A 47 8.64 0.16 6.41
CA ARG A 47 7.89 1.42 6.56
C ARG A 47 8.67 2.60 6.01
N THR A 48 9.94 2.72 6.40
CA THR A 48 10.79 3.80 5.94
C THR A 48 10.92 3.80 4.41
N LYS A 49 11.11 2.62 3.84
CA LYS A 49 11.23 2.47 2.40
C LYS A 49 9.95 2.85 1.67
N ALA A 50 8.80 2.45 2.23
CA ALA A 50 7.51 2.81 1.64
C ALA A 50 7.28 4.32 1.68
N MET A 51 7.63 4.95 2.78
CA MET A 51 7.48 6.39 2.94
C MET A 51 8.40 7.18 2.02
N ALA A 52 9.56 6.64 1.70
CA ALA A 52 10.55 7.32 0.84
C ALA A 52 10.26 7.14 -0.64
N ALA A 53 9.33 6.28 -1.01
CA ALA A 53 9.01 6.01 -2.40
C ALA A 53 8.47 7.27 -3.10
N GLN A 54 8.99 7.56 -4.29
CA GLN A 54 8.62 8.75 -5.04
C GLN A 54 7.92 8.42 -6.35
N THR A 55 8.30 7.33 -6.98
CA THR A 55 7.68 6.91 -8.24
C THR A 55 6.57 5.90 -7.96
N ALA A 56 5.67 5.72 -8.94
CA ALA A 56 4.60 4.73 -8.81
C ALA A 56 5.17 3.32 -8.61
N GLU A 57 6.23 2.98 -9.34
CA GLU A 57 6.87 1.68 -9.21
C GLU A 57 7.47 1.48 -7.82
N GLN A 58 8.13 2.51 -7.30
CA GLN A 58 8.69 2.46 -5.96
C GLN A 58 7.61 2.32 -4.90
N LYS A 59 6.48 3.01 -5.09
CA LYS A 59 5.36 2.91 -4.16
C LYS A 59 4.78 1.50 -4.14
N VAL A 60 4.60 0.91 -5.31
CA VAL A 60 4.10 -0.46 -5.39
C VAL A 60 5.04 -1.42 -4.66
N ALA A 61 6.34 -1.33 -4.95
CA ALA A 61 7.33 -2.18 -4.31
C ALA A 61 7.39 -1.95 -2.80
N GLY A 62 7.33 -0.69 -2.37
CA GLY A 62 7.36 -0.34 -0.96
C GLY A 62 6.16 -0.87 -0.21
N GLU A 63 4.97 -0.75 -0.79
CA GLU A 63 3.75 -1.23 -0.15
C GLU A 63 3.72 -2.75 -0.09
N GLN A 64 4.24 -3.43 -1.10
CA GLN A 64 4.36 -4.88 -1.07
C GLN A 64 5.29 -5.34 0.05
N GLY A 65 6.43 -4.66 0.17
CA GLY A 65 7.39 -4.96 1.22
C GLY A 65 6.80 -4.74 2.61
N LEU A 66 6.06 -3.64 2.76
CA LEU A 66 5.41 -3.34 4.03
C LEU A 66 4.35 -4.37 4.37
N GLN A 67 3.54 -4.76 3.39
CA GLN A 67 2.51 -5.77 3.61
C GLN A 67 3.12 -7.11 4.01
N SER A 68 4.21 -7.51 3.36
CA SER A 68 4.93 -8.73 3.71
C SER A 68 5.47 -8.68 5.13
N ALA A 69 6.06 -7.55 5.51
CA ALA A 69 6.62 -7.38 6.85
C ALA A 69 5.53 -7.41 7.92
N LEU A 70 4.39 -6.78 7.65
CA LEU A 70 3.25 -6.83 8.55
C LEU A 70 2.72 -8.26 8.71
N GLY A 71 2.63 -9.00 7.60
CA GLY A 71 2.20 -10.38 7.64
C GLY A 71 3.11 -11.25 8.48
N ARG A 72 4.43 -11.04 8.36
CA ARG A 72 5.41 -11.77 9.17
C ARG A 72 5.24 -11.46 10.65
N LEU A 73 5.04 -10.19 10.98
CA LEU A 73 4.84 -9.78 12.37
C LEU A 73 3.60 -10.43 12.96
N LEU A 74 2.50 -10.43 12.22
CA LEU A 74 1.26 -11.02 12.69
C LEU A 74 1.40 -12.53 12.86
N ALA A 75 2.16 -13.19 11.98
CA ALA A 75 2.44 -14.62 12.12
C ALA A 75 3.27 -14.90 13.37
N VAL A 76 4.25 -14.04 13.66
CA VAL A 76 5.07 -14.17 14.86
C VAL A 76 4.21 -13.98 16.12
N ALA A 77 3.27 -13.05 16.08
CA ALA A 77 2.40 -12.77 17.22
C ALA A 77 1.59 -13.99 17.65
N GLU A 78 1.33 -14.92 16.72
CA GLU A 78 0.61 -16.14 17.04
C GLU A 78 1.35 -17.00 18.08
N ALA A 79 2.66 -16.84 18.17
CA ALA A 79 3.47 -17.59 19.14
C ALA A 79 3.50 -16.93 20.52
N TYR A 80 2.86 -15.78 20.68
CA TYR A 80 2.88 -15.02 21.93
C TYR A 80 1.45 -14.78 22.41
N PRO A 81 0.88 -15.72 23.18
CA PRO A 81 -0.53 -15.61 23.60
C PRO A 81 -0.85 -14.34 24.38
N GLU A 82 0.08 -13.84 25.18
CA GLU A 82 -0.14 -12.62 25.96
C GLU A 82 -0.26 -11.40 25.04
N LEU A 83 0.53 -11.36 23.97
CA LEU A 83 0.45 -10.30 22.99
C LEU A 83 -0.89 -10.38 22.25
N LYS A 84 -1.30 -11.56 21.85
CA LYS A 84 -2.57 -11.76 21.16
C LYS A 84 -3.76 -11.29 22.00
N ALA A 85 -3.67 -11.38 23.30
CA ALA A 85 -4.73 -10.98 24.21
C ALA A 85 -4.63 -9.52 24.63
N ASN A 86 -3.55 -8.83 24.26
CA ASN A 86 -3.35 -7.43 24.66
C ASN A 86 -4.35 -6.54 23.95
N GLN A 87 -5.07 -5.72 24.70
CA GLN A 87 -6.11 -4.86 24.14
C GLN A 87 -5.55 -3.84 23.16
N ASN A 88 -4.40 -3.28 23.45
CA ASN A 88 -3.78 -2.30 22.58
C ASN A 88 -3.39 -2.93 21.25
N PHE A 89 -2.84 -4.15 21.29
CA PHE A 89 -2.49 -4.89 20.08
C PHE A 89 -3.74 -5.20 19.25
N LEU A 90 -4.82 -5.62 19.89
CA LEU A 90 -6.07 -5.90 19.20
C LEU A 90 -6.65 -4.64 18.53
N ASN A 91 -6.60 -3.52 19.24
CA ASN A 91 -7.06 -2.26 18.68
C ASN A 91 -6.23 -1.84 17.47
N LEU A 92 -4.92 -2.02 17.55
CA LEU A 92 -4.03 -1.70 16.43
C LEU A 92 -4.29 -2.60 15.23
N GLN A 93 -4.56 -3.89 15.47
CA GLN A 93 -4.92 -4.80 14.38
C GLN A 93 -6.22 -4.36 13.70
N ASP A 94 -7.21 -3.96 14.48
CA ASP A 94 -8.47 -3.47 13.92
C ASP A 94 -8.27 -2.22 13.08
N GLN A 95 -7.45 -1.30 13.57
CA GLN A 95 -7.14 -0.07 12.83
C GLN A 95 -6.37 -0.36 11.55
N LEU A 96 -5.41 -1.28 11.61
CA LEU A 96 -4.66 -1.69 10.42
C LEU A 96 -5.57 -2.32 9.39
N LYS A 97 -6.50 -3.15 9.83
CA LYS A 97 -7.46 -3.78 8.92
C LYS A 97 -8.37 -2.74 8.28
N ALA A 98 -8.83 -1.76 9.05
CA ALA A 98 -9.65 -0.68 8.50
C ALA A 98 -8.88 0.12 7.45
N GLN A 99 -7.61 0.42 7.71
CA GLN A 99 -6.79 1.13 6.73
C GLN A 99 -6.52 0.27 5.50
N GLU A 100 -6.31 -1.03 5.68
CA GLU A 100 -6.11 -1.93 4.56
C GLU A 100 -7.34 -1.93 3.64
N ASP A 101 -8.54 -1.98 4.21
CA ASP A 101 -9.78 -1.93 3.44
C ASP A 101 -9.92 -0.58 2.72
N ASN A 102 -9.60 0.50 3.41
CA ASN A 102 -9.65 1.84 2.83
C ASN A 102 -8.66 1.98 1.68
N ILE A 103 -7.45 1.45 1.86
CA ILE A 103 -6.42 1.46 0.83
C ILE A 103 -6.87 0.65 -0.38
N ALA A 104 -7.44 -0.54 -0.15
CA ALA A 104 -7.91 -1.39 -1.23
C ALA A 104 -8.99 -0.68 -2.05
N ASN A 105 -9.94 -0.03 -1.39
CA ASN A 105 -11.01 0.69 -2.07
C ASN A 105 -10.47 1.91 -2.83
N ALA A 106 -9.58 2.66 -2.20
CA ALA A 106 -8.97 3.84 -2.84
C ALA A 106 -8.13 3.43 -4.04
N ARG A 107 -7.44 2.30 -3.95
CA ARG A 107 -6.64 1.77 -5.05
C ARG A 107 -7.53 1.38 -6.23
N LYS A 108 -8.66 0.73 -5.96
CA LYS A 108 -9.60 0.37 -7.02
C LYS A 108 -10.12 1.60 -7.74
N TYR A 109 -10.46 2.63 -6.98
CA TYR A 109 -10.93 3.88 -7.55
C TYR A 109 -9.83 4.55 -8.39
N TYR A 110 -8.63 4.61 -7.85
CA TYR A 110 -7.49 5.19 -8.56
C TYR A 110 -7.25 4.45 -9.90
N ASN A 111 -7.23 3.13 -9.85
CA ASN A 111 -7.02 2.34 -11.05
C ASN A 111 -8.13 2.53 -12.08
N ALA A 112 -9.37 2.66 -11.62
CA ALA A 112 -10.50 2.90 -12.54
C ALA A 112 -10.35 4.26 -13.23
N VAL A 113 -9.97 5.28 -12.48
CA VAL A 113 -9.77 6.63 -13.03
C VAL A 113 -8.62 6.63 -14.04
N VAL A 114 -7.52 5.94 -13.72
CA VAL A 114 -6.37 5.85 -14.61
C VAL A 114 -6.73 5.12 -15.90
N ARG A 115 -7.48 4.02 -15.80
CA ARG A 115 -7.90 3.28 -17.00
C ARG A 115 -8.77 4.14 -17.90
N GLU A 116 -9.69 4.89 -17.32
CA GLU A 116 -10.55 5.77 -18.09
C GLU A 116 -9.73 6.85 -18.80
N PHE A 117 -8.76 7.43 -18.10
CA PHE A 117 -7.89 8.44 -18.67
C PHE A 117 -7.06 7.85 -19.83
N ASN A 118 -6.47 6.69 -19.62
CA ASN A 118 -5.67 6.02 -20.65
C ASN A 118 -6.51 5.67 -21.88
N THR A 119 -7.74 5.23 -21.67
CA THR A 119 -8.66 4.92 -22.74
C THR A 119 -8.96 6.15 -23.58
N LYS A 120 -9.19 7.27 -22.94
CA LYS A 120 -9.45 8.55 -23.65
C LYS A 120 -8.26 8.96 -24.48
N ILE A 121 -7.04 8.78 -23.97
CA ILE A 121 -5.84 9.12 -24.71
C ILE A 121 -5.72 8.23 -25.94
N GLU A 122 -5.97 6.94 -25.81
CA GLU A 122 -5.88 5.99 -26.92
C GLU A 122 -6.87 6.26 -28.02
N LYS A 123 -8.02 6.82 -27.68
CA LYS A 123 -9.08 7.11 -28.65
C LYS A 123 -8.92 8.46 -29.35
N MET A 124 -7.95 9.24 -28.94
CA MET A 124 -7.75 10.55 -29.56
C MET A 124 -7.21 10.45 -30.97
N PRO A 125 -7.67 11.32 -31.90
CA PRO A 125 -7.03 11.46 -33.21
C PRO A 125 -5.56 11.85 -33.03
N GLY A 126 -4.71 11.44 -33.97
CA GLY A 126 -3.28 11.70 -33.87
C GLY A 126 -2.92 13.14 -33.67
N ALA A 127 -3.62 14.06 -34.35
CA ALA A 127 -3.36 15.49 -34.23
C ALA A 127 -3.62 16.02 -32.82
N LEU A 128 -4.71 15.57 -32.19
CA LEU A 128 -5.01 15.95 -30.81
C LEU A 128 -4.05 15.29 -29.84
N PHE A 129 -3.69 14.07 -30.12
CA PHE A 129 -2.74 13.35 -29.28
C PHE A 129 -1.38 14.07 -29.27
N ALA A 130 -0.92 14.52 -30.43
CA ALA A 130 0.34 15.23 -30.51
C ALA A 130 0.34 16.51 -29.66
N GLY A 131 -0.80 17.20 -29.60
CA GLY A 131 -0.96 18.37 -28.76
C GLY A 131 -0.99 18.09 -27.28
N MET A 132 -1.16 16.83 -26.91
CA MET A 132 -1.24 16.40 -25.52
C MET A 132 -0.12 15.45 -25.14
N PHE A 133 1.00 15.53 -25.83
CA PHE A 133 2.09 14.56 -25.62
C PHE A 133 2.63 14.56 -24.18
N GLY A 134 2.36 15.61 -23.42
CA GLY A 134 2.74 15.65 -22.01
C GLY A 134 1.88 14.78 -21.10
N PHE A 135 0.78 14.24 -21.62
CA PHE A 135 -0.11 13.37 -20.86
C PHE A 135 0.14 11.93 -21.27
N VAL A 136 1.07 11.28 -20.60
CA VAL A 136 1.39 9.88 -20.88
C VAL A 136 0.45 8.97 -20.11
N LYS A 137 0.33 7.72 -20.56
CA LYS A 137 -0.45 6.72 -19.84
C LYS A 137 0.12 6.52 -18.45
N GLN A 138 -0.78 6.44 -17.49
CA GLN A 138 -0.40 6.24 -16.09
C GLN A 138 -0.31 4.75 -15.77
N PRO A 139 0.66 4.34 -14.96
CA PRO A 139 0.72 2.95 -14.52
C PRO A 139 -0.40 2.65 -13.54
N LEU A 140 -0.89 1.42 -13.56
CA LEU A 140 -1.86 0.98 -12.57
C LEU A 140 -1.16 0.70 -11.25
N PHE A 141 -1.84 1.04 -10.16
CA PHE A 141 -1.34 0.79 -8.83
C PHE A 141 -1.94 -0.53 -8.34
N ASP A 142 -1.17 -1.61 -8.50
CA ASP A 142 -1.67 -2.94 -8.21
C ASP A 142 -0.72 -3.68 -7.27
N ILE A 143 -0.98 -3.53 -5.98
CA ILE A 143 -0.24 -4.18 -4.91
C ILE A 143 -1.11 -5.20 -4.17
N GLY A 144 -2.10 -5.74 -4.86
CA GLY A 144 -2.97 -6.71 -4.25
C GLY A 144 -2.22 -7.95 -3.80
N ASP A 145 -2.92 -9.05 -3.57
CA ASP A 145 -2.23 -10.26 -3.17
C ASP A 145 -1.36 -10.78 -4.30
N VAL A 146 -0.36 -11.59 -3.93
CA VAL A 146 0.65 -12.09 -4.87
C VAL A 146 0.01 -12.95 -5.96
N THR A 147 -0.95 -13.78 -5.58
CA THR A 147 -1.63 -14.65 -6.55
C THR A 147 -2.36 -13.83 -7.59
N GLN A 148 -3.05 -12.80 -7.14
CA GLN A 148 -3.76 -11.91 -8.04
C GLN A 148 -2.80 -11.19 -8.97
N ARG A 149 -1.65 -10.81 -8.47
CA ARG A 149 -0.63 -10.15 -9.28
C ARG A 149 -0.09 -11.03 -10.39
N GLU A 150 0.09 -12.31 -10.10
CA GLU A 150 0.55 -13.24 -11.11
C GLU A 150 -0.43 -13.31 -12.28
N ASN A 151 -1.71 -13.18 -11.98
CA ASN A 151 -2.75 -13.25 -12.99
C ASN A 151 -2.90 -11.95 -13.77
N VAL A 152 -2.49 -10.82 -13.19
CA VAL A 152 -2.70 -9.52 -13.82
C VAL A 152 -1.42 -8.87 -14.35
N THR A 153 -0.29 -9.54 -14.28
CA THR A 153 0.96 -8.98 -14.78
C THR A 153 0.87 -8.59 -16.24
N VAL A 154 0.05 -9.30 -17.02
CA VAL A 154 -0.12 -9.00 -18.43
C VAL A 154 -0.87 -7.70 -18.68
N GLN A 155 -1.43 -7.11 -17.65
CA GLN A 155 -2.20 -5.86 -17.76
C GLN A 155 -1.33 -4.62 -17.71
N PHE A 156 -0.10 -4.78 -17.34
CA PHE A 156 0.84 -3.65 -17.26
C PHE A 156 1.55 -3.35 -18.55
#